data_d86ec42924098d372984fe7e0faa7935
#
_entry.id   d86ec42924098d372984fe7e0faa7935
#
_cell.length_a   1.000
_cell.length_b   1.000
_cell.length_c   1.000
_cell.angle_alpha   90.00
_cell.angle_beta   90.00
_cell.angle_gamma   90.00
#
_symmetry.space_group_name_H-M   'P 1'
#
loop_
_entity.id
_entity.type
_entity.pdbx_description
1 polymer ?
#
loop_
_entity_poly.entity_id
_entity_poly.type
_entity_poly.pdbx_seq_one_letter_code
_entity_poly.pdbx_strand_id
1 'polypeptide(L)'
;MNTSTQSHTAPFLKGRAGGESGFVQKHYQVPVKRYVQTMDLKDNPELIAEYRRRHSKESAWPEILAGIREVGILEMEIYILGTRLFMIVETPLDFDWDSAMARLATLPRQQEWEDYMAIFQQCAEGATSDEKWQMMDRMFYLYEK
;
A
#
# COMPACT_ATOMS: atom_id res chain seq x y z
N MET A 1 -9.36 19.93 -12.97
CA MET A 1 -9.07 19.40 -13.54
C MET A 1 -8.69 19.08 -14.17
N ASN A 2 -8.39 18.70 -14.29
CA ASN A 2 -7.87 18.19 -15.05
C ASN A 2 -7.28 17.88 -15.63
N THR A 3 -7.21 17.88 -15.76
CA THR A 3 -6.61 17.52 -16.53
C THR A 3 -6.14 17.15 -17.18
N SER A 4 -5.98 17.02 -17.62
CA SER A 4 -5.49 16.55 -18.52
C SER A 4 -5.19 16.28 -19.07
N THR A 5 -5.16 16.21 -19.39
CA THR A 5 -4.86 15.80 -20.28
C THR A 5 -4.32 15.74 -20.83
N GLN A 6 -4.20 16.07 -21.00
CA GLN A 6 -3.63 15.88 -21.73
C GLN A 6 -3.09 15.27 -22.23
N SER A 7 -3.26 15.27 -22.74
CA SER A 7 -2.73 14.44 -23.50
C SER A 7 -1.62 14.29 -23.64
N HIS A 8 -1.22 14.23 -23.64
CA HIS A 8 -0.14 14.15 -23.95
C HIS A 8 0.44 13.12 -24.52
N THR A 9 1.17 13.04 -25.12
CA THR A 9 1.72 12.03 -25.92
C THR A 9 2.17 10.89 -25.09
N ALA A 10 1.83 9.69 -25.48
CA ALA A 10 2.03 8.48 -24.71
C ALA A 10 3.47 8.27 -24.25
N PRO A 11 4.48 8.55 -25.07
CA PRO A 11 5.86 8.25 -24.61
C PRO A 11 6.24 8.96 -23.33
N PHE A 12 5.64 10.07 -23.05
CA PHE A 12 5.95 10.82 -21.84
C PHE A 12 5.30 10.23 -20.63
N LEU A 13 4.46 9.24 -20.81
CA LEU A 13 3.74 8.62 -19.72
C LEU A 13 4.34 7.28 -19.35
N LYS A 14 5.62 7.08 -19.62
CA LYS A 14 6.29 5.86 -19.21
C LYS A 14 6.08 5.61 -17.74
N GLY A 15 5.85 4.37 -17.39
CA GLY A 15 5.60 3.99 -16.03
C GLY A 15 4.17 4.07 -15.61
N ARG A 16 3.32 4.65 -16.44
CA ARG A 16 1.89 4.69 -16.16
C ARG A 16 1.19 3.59 -16.93
N ALA A 17 0.33 2.88 -16.25
CA ALA A 17 -0.40 1.78 -16.85
C ALA A 17 -1.77 2.23 -17.35
N GLY A 18 -1.85 3.44 -17.85
CA GLY A 18 -3.09 3.94 -18.43
C GLY A 18 -4.09 4.46 -17.42
N GLY A 19 -3.74 4.51 -16.16
CA GLY A 19 -4.64 5.03 -15.15
C GLY A 19 -4.41 6.50 -14.88
N GLU A 20 -5.14 7.01 -13.94
CA GLU A 20 -4.97 8.38 -13.49
C GLU A 20 -3.64 8.55 -12.80
N SER A 21 -3.21 9.80 -12.68
CA SER A 21 -2.11 10.15 -11.81
C SER A 21 -2.51 11.38 -11.03
N GLY A 22 -1.92 11.55 -9.86
CA GLY A 22 -2.28 12.63 -8.98
C GLY A 22 -3.62 12.34 -8.30
N PHE A 23 -3.56 11.72 -7.12
CA PHE A 23 -4.78 11.26 -6.45
C PHE A 23 -5.13 12.19 -5.31
N VAL A 24 -6.41 12.55 -5.22
CA VAL A 24 -6.92 13.42 -4.15
C VAL A 24 -6.83 12.69 -2.83
N GLN A 25 -6.31 13.37 -1.82
CA GLN A 25 -6.13 12.76 -0.49
C GLN A 25 -7.17 13.26 0.48
N LYS A 26 -7.41 12.46 1.53
CA LYS A 26 -8.26 12.87 2.63
C LYS A 26 -7.71 14.12 3.29
N HIS A 27 -8.62 14.90 3.83
CA HIS A 27 -8.26 16.02 4.68
C HIS A 27 -8.44 15.63 6.15
N TYR A 28 -7.43 15.88 6.98
CA TYR A 28 -7.46 15.58 8.40
C TYR A 28 -7.56 16.86 9.20
N GLN A 29 -8.31 16.80 10.29
CA GLN A 29 -8.44 17.96 11.19
C GLN A 29 -7.21 18.15 12.06
N VAL A 30 -6.42 17.11 12.26
CA VAL A 30 -5.23 17.16 13.11
C VAL A 30 -4.06 16.57 12.32
N PRO A 31 -2.82 16.88 12.74
CA PRO A 31 -1.67 16.29 12.05
C PRO A 31 -1.65 14.78 12.16
N VAL A 32 -1.07 14.15 11.16
CA VAL A 32 -0.93 12.69 11.12
C VAL A 32 0.51 12.34 10.78
N LYS A 33 0.87 11.08 11.05
CA LYS A 33 2.17 10.53 10.66
C LYS A 33 2.00 9.72 9.38
N ARG A 34 3.04 9.70 8.56
CA ARG A 34 3.06 8.89 7.34
C ARG A 34 4.23 7.94 7.38
N TYR A 35 3.95 6.68 7.04
CA TYR A 35 4.96 5.65 6.87
C TYR A 35 4.94 5.21 5.42
N VAL A 36 6.11 4.94 4.85
CA VAL A 36 6.22 4.46 3.48
C VAL A 36 7.02 3.17 3.49
N GLN A 37 6.50 2.15 2.81
CA GLN A 37 7.12 0.83 2.75
C GLN A 37 7.19 0.36 1.32
N THR A 38 8.05 -0.63 1.08
CA THR A 38 8.23 -1.14 -0.27
C THR A 38 8.46 -2.64 -0.24
N MET A 39 8.12 -3.28 -1.35
CA MET A 39 8.45 -4.69 -1.61
C MET A 39 8.32 -4.97 -3.10
N ASP A 40 8.78 -6.14 -3.53
CA ASP A 40 8.65 -6.57 -4.91
C ASP A 40 7.65 -7.70 -5.04
N LEU A 41 6.89 -7.67 -6.14
CA LEU A 41 6.12 -8.82 -6.58
C LEU A 41 7.02 -9.74 -7.39
N LYS A 42 6.59 -10.99 -7.55
CA LYS A 42 7.25 -11.90 -8.47
C LYS A 42 7.10 -11.37 -9.89
N ASP A 43 8.14 -11.52 -10.70
CA ASP A 43 8.15 -10.99 -12.06
C ASP A 43 7.40 -11.92 -12.98
N ASN A 44 6.08 -11.88 -12.88
CA ASN A 44 5.17 -12.72 -13.64
C ASN A 44 3.94 -11.91 -13.96
N PRO A 45 3.71 -11.56 -15.24
CA PRO A 45 2.59 -10.66 -15.59
C PRO A 45 1.23 -11.17 -15.15
N GLU A 46 1.01 -12.48 -15.18
CA GLU A 46 -0.28 -13.04 -14.79
C GLU A 46 -0.49 -12.93 -13.30
N LEU A 47 0.56 -13.17 -12.51
CA LEU A 47 0.46 -13.02 -11.07
C LEU A 47 0.26 -11.55 -10.69
N ILE A 48 0.95 -10.65 -11.38
CA ILE A 48 0.80 -9.22 -11.10
C ILE A 48 -0.63 -8.78 -11.39
N ALA A 49 -1.20 -9.23 -12.50
CA ALA A 49 -2.58 -8.86 -12.84
C ALA A 49 -3.56 -9.39 -11.80
N GLU A 50 -3.34 -10.62 -11.33
CA GLU A 50 -4.21 -11.20 -10.31
C GLU A 50 -4.07 -10.47 -8.98
N TYR A 51 -2.85 -10.08 -8.62
CA TYR A 51 -2.61 -9.32 -7.40
C TYR A 51 -3.39 -8.00 -7.42
N ARG A 52 -3.34 -7.31 -8.56
CA ARG A 52 -4.10 -6.07 -8.71
C ARG A 52 -5.59 -6.33 -8.57
N ARG A 53 -6.07 -7.40 -9.17
CA ARG A 53 -7.49 -7.73 -9.11
C ARG A 53 -7.95 -8.03 -7.69
N ARG A 54 -7.10 -8.73 -6.92
CA ARG A 54 -7.46 -9.09 -5.54
C ARG A 54 -7.50 -7.89 -4.61
N HIS A 55 -6.94 -6.78 -5.03
CA HIS A 55 -7.00 -5.53 -4.27
C HIS A 55 -8.10 -4.61 -4.75
N SER A 56 -8.92 -5.05 -5.70
CA SER A 56 -10.04 -4.25 -6.16
C SER A 56 -11.14 -4.23 -5.09
N LYS A 57 -12.04 -3.26 -5.20
CA LYS A 57 -13.14 -3.15 -4.25
C LYS A 57 -13.98 -4.40 -4.21
N GLU A 58 -14.17 -5.02 -5.37
CA GLU A 58 -15.05 -6.19 -5.47
C GLU A 58 -14.44 -7.44 -4.85
N SER A 59 -13.11 -7.50 -4.79
CA SER A 59 -12.41 -8.72 -4.36
C SER A 59 -11.75 -8.60 -2.99
N ALA A 60 -11.65 -7.40 -2.44
CA ALA A 60 -10.99 -7.20 -1.15
C ALA A 60 -11.77 -7.93 -0.04
N TRP A 61 -11.02 -8.52 0.87
CA TRP A 61 -11.64 -9.23 2.00
C TRP A 61 -12.07 -8.24 3.06
N PRO A 62 -13.36 -8.19 3.42
CA PRO A 62 -13.83 -7.21 4.41
C PRO A 62 -13.10 -7.30 5.75
N GLU A 63 -12.77 -8.53 6.19
CA GLU A 63 -12.08 -8.71 7.47
C GLU A 63 -10.71 -8.05 7.48
N ILE A 64 -10.04 -8.05 6.33
CA ILE A 64 -8.71 -7.44 6.23
C ILE A 64 -8.83 -5.91 6.34
N LEU A 65 -9.78 -5.34 5.62
CA LEU A 65 -10.00 -3.89 5.70
C LEU A 65 -10.39 -3.48 7.11
N ALA A 66 -11.25 -4.26 7.75
CA ALA A 66 -11.67 -3.98 9.12
C ALA A 66 -10.50 -4.05 10.08
N GLY A 67 -9.64 -5.06 9.93
CA GLY A 67 -8.48 -5.21 10.80
C GLY A 67 -7.50 -4.05 10.68
N ILE A 68 -7.26 -3.60 9.47
CA ILE A 68 -6.37 -2.45 9.24
C ILE A 68 -6.91 -1.22 9.96
N ARG A 69 -8.20 -0.98 9.87
CA ARG A 69 -8.82 0.15 10.56
C ARG A 69 -8.79 -0.03 12.06
N GLU A 70 -8.99 -1.25 12.52
CA GLU A 70 -9.08 -1.52 13.96
C GLU A 70 -7.78 -1.21 14.68
N VAL A 71 -6.62 -1.43 14.05
CA VAL A 71 -5.35 -1.14 14.70
C VAL A 71 -4.99 0.34 14.64
N GLY A 72 -5.82 1.17 14.00
CA GLY A 72 -5.65 2.61 14.04
C GLY A 72 -5.09 3.24 12.78
N ILE A 73 -4.99 2.48 11.70
CA ILE A 73 -4.53 3.04 10.43
C ILE A 73 -5.66 3.87 9.83
N LEU A 74 -5.36 5.12 9.51
CA LEU A 74 -6.35 6.05 8.98
C LEU A 74 -6.46 5.97 7.46
N GLU A 75 -5.35 5.67 6.80
CA GLU A 75 -5.32 5.57 5.35
C GLU A 75 -4.23 4.62 4.92
N MET A 76 -4.48 3.88 3.85
CA MET A 76 -3.49 3.00 3.27
C MET A 76 -3.64 3.03 1.77
N GLU A 77 -2.54 3.25 1.07
CA GLU A 77 -2.50 3.20 -0.39
C GLU A 77 -1.35 2.33 -0.82
N ILE A 78 -1.53 1.62 -1.94
CA ILE A 78 -0.44 0.86 -2.53
C ILE A 78 -0.29 1.32 -3.98
N TYR A 79 0.93 1.68 -4.34
CA TYR A 79 1.29 2.07 -5.70
C TYR A 79 2.18 1.00 -6.30
N ILE A 80 2.14 0.89 -7.61
CA ILE A 80 2.91 -0.15 -8.30
C ILE A 80 3.59 0.44 -9.53
N LEU A 81 4.85 0.03 -9.73
CA LEU A 81 5.60 0.31 -10.95
C LEU A 81 6.36 -0.95 -11.28
N GLY A 82 5.98 -1.61 -12.39
CA GLY A 82 6.57 -2.90 -12.71
C GLY A 82 6.28 -3.92 -11.64
N THR A 83 7.31 -4.44 -11.00
CA THR A 83 7.17 -5.37 -9.88
C THR A 83 7.25 -4.67 -8.53
N ARG A 84 7.63 -3.39 -8.51
CA ARG A 84 7.88 -2.68 -7.25
C ARG A 84 6.61 -2.08 -6.71
N LEU A 85 6.34 -2.36 -5.44
CA LEU A 85 5.20 -1.79 -4.72
C LEU A 85 5.69 -0.78 -3.70
N PHE A 86 4.92 0.28 -3.54
CA PHE A 86 5.10 1.26 -2.47
C PHE A 86 3.79 1.33 -1.73
N MET A 87 3.85 1.19 -0.40
CA MET A 87 2.68 1.32 0.46
C MET A 87 2.82 2.59 1.28
N ILE A 88 1.78 3.40 1.28
CA ILE A 88 1.74 4.63 2.07
C ILE A 88 0.66 4.46 3.12
N VAL A 89 1.05 4.64 4.38
CA VAL A 89 0.16 4.45 5.52
C VAL A 89 0.14 5.74 6.33
N GLU A 90 -1.06 6.20 6.72
CA GLU A 90 -1.20 7.38 7.57
C GLU A 90 -1.89 7.01 8.86
N THR A 91 -1.39 7.56 9.97
CA THR A 91 -1.84 7.20 11.32
C THR A 91 -1.90 8.43 12.20
N PRO A 92 -2.57 8.32 13.36
CA PRO A 92 -2.46 9.38 14.38
C PRO A 92 -1.02 9.55 14.85
N LEU A 93 -0.74 10.68 15.48
CA LEU A 93 0.61 10.97 15.96
C LEU A 93 1.07 9.99 17.04
N ASP A 94 0.13 9.48 17.84
CA ASP A 94 0.47 8.58 18.94
C ASP A 94 0.45 7.11 18.54
N PHE A 95 0.36 6.83 17.25
CA PHE A 95 0.36 5.46 16.75
C PHE A 95 1.71 4.79 17.06
N ASP A 96 1.67 3.58 17.61
CA ASP A 96 2.87 2.79 17.87
C ASP A 96 2.91 1.66 16.84
N TRP A 97 3.83 1.79 15.89
CA TRP A 97 3.89 0.89 14.74
C TRP A 97 4.05 -0.57 15.16
N ASP A 98 5.03 -0.84 16.05
CA ASP A 98 5.34 -2.21 16.40
C ASP A 98 4.17 -2.89 17.10
N SER A 99 3.52 -2.20 18.04
CA SER A 99 2.36 -2.75 18.74
C SER A 99 1.21 -2.99 17.78
N ALA A 100 0.95 -2.03 16.88
CA ALA A 100 -0.16 -2.13 15.95
C ALA A 100 0.04 -3.28 14.98
N MET A 101 1.25 -3.45 14.46
CA MET A 101 1.52 -4.53 13.52
C MET A 101 1.45 -5.89 14.19
N ALA A 102 1.94 -5.99 15.43
CA ALA A 102 1.83 -7.24 16.19
C ALA A 102 0.37 -7.61 16.40
N ARG A 103 -0.47 -6.62 16.71
CA ARG A 103 -1.89 -6.88 16.90
C ARG A 103 -2.57 -7.23 15.60
N LEU A 104 -2.24 -6.52 14.51
CA LEU A 104 -2.83 -6.80 13.20
C LEU A 104 -2.63 -8.26 12.82
N ALA A 105 -1.43 -8.79 13.07
CA ALA A 105 -1.11 -10.16 12.68
C ALA A 105 -2.00 -11.19 13.35
N THR A 106 -2.67 -10.83 14.46
CA THR A 106 -3.55 -11.76 15.19
C THR A 106 -5.02 -11.60 14.86
N LEU A 107 -5.37 -10.59 14.06
CA LEU A 107 -6.78 -10.32 13.78
C LEU A 107 -7.36 -11.32 12.77
N PRO A 108 -8.70 -11.43 12.71
CA PRO A 108 -9.34 -12.47 11.90
C PRO A 108 -8.89 -12.46 10.45
N ARG A 109 -8.49 -13.61 9.97
CA ARG A 109 -8.10 -13.90 8.59
C ARG A 109 -6.86 -13.16 8.12
N GLN A 110 -6.18 -12.43 9.00
CA GLN A 110 -5.00 -11.66 8.55
C GLN A 110 -3.89 -12.60 8.06
N GLN A 111 -3.58 -13.66 8.83
CA GLN A 111 -2.53 -14.58 8.40
C GLN A 111 -2.94 -15.32 7.13
N GLU A 112 -4.21 -15.65 7.00
CA GLU A 112 -4.72 -16.29 5.81
C GLU A 112 -4.51 -15.41 4.59
N TRP A 113 -4.78 -14.11 4.72
CA TRP A 113 -4.57 -13.14 3.66
C TRP A 113 -3.09 -13.02 3.32
N GLU A 114 -2.23 -12.96 4.35
CA GLU A 114 -0.79 -12.84 4.13
C GLU A 114 -0.24 -14.07 3.40
N ASP A 115 -0.72 -15.25 3.75
CA ASP A 115 -0.30 -16.48 3.08
C ASP A 115 -0.77 -16.50 1.63
N TYR A 116 -1.99 -16.02 1.39
CA TYR A 116 -2.52 -15.95 0.04
C TYR A 116 -1.72 -14.95 -0.81
N MET A 117 -1.45 -13.77 -0.25
CA MET A 117 -0.69 -12.75 -0.97
C MET A 117 0.75 -13.19 -1.23
N ALA A 118 1.29 -14.06 -0.38
CA ALA A 118 2.66 -14.55 -0.55
C ALA A 118 2.85 -15.27 -1.88
N ILE A 119 1.78 -15.79 -2.48
CA ILE A 119 1.85 -16.43 -3.79
C ILE A 119 2.38 -15.44 -4.83
N PHE A 120 2.07 -14.17 -4.67
CA PHE A 120 2.39 -13.11 -5.64
C PHE A 120 3.64 -12.34 -5.26
N GLN A 121 4.08 -12.42 -4.00
CA GLN A 121 5.09 -11.54 -3.44
C GLN A 121 6.43 -12.23 -3.29
N GLN A 122 7.52 -11.46 -3.40
CA GLN A 122 8.85 -11.95 -3.08
C GLN A 122 9.06 -11.81 -1.58
N CYS A 123 8.72 -12.85 -0.83
CA CYS A 123 8.79 -12.83 0.63
C CYS A 123 9.01 -14.23 1.14
N ALA A 124 9.35 -14.32 2.44
CA ALA A 124 9.52 -15.60 3.09
C ALA A 124 8.16 -16.24 3.34
N GLU A 125 8.14 -17.55 3.37
CA GLU A 125 6.93 -18.31 3.65
C GLU A 125 6.46 -18.00 5.07
N GLY A 126 5.16 -17.77 5.23
CA GLY A 126 4.57 -17.49 6.54
C GLY A 126 4.83 -16.10 7.09
N ALA A 127 5.43 -15.21 6.29
CA ALA A 127 5.76 -13.88 6.77
C ALA A 127 4.51 -13.06 7.05
N THR A 128 4.58 -12.24 8.10
CA THR A 128 3.53 -11.24 8.39
C THR A 128 3.72 -10.02 7.50
N SER A 129 2.73 -9.13 7.51
CA SER A 129 2.81 -7.90 6.75
C SER A 129 4.06 -7.11 7.10
N ASP A 130 4.33 -6.96 8.40
CA ASP A 130 5.47 -6.18 8.84
C ASP A 130 6.81 -6.82 8.44
N GLU A 131 6.83 -8.13 8.30
CA GLU A 131 8.04 -8.83 7.86
C GLU A 131 8.26 -8.71 6.36
N LYS A 132 7.18 -8.58 5.59
CA LYS A 132 7.26 -8.52 4.13
C LYS A 132 7.67 -7.15 3.61
N TRP A 133 7.15 -6.09 4.22
CA TRP A 133 7.32 -4.73 3.72
C TRP A 133 8.51 -4.09 4.41
N GLN A 134 9.36 -3.46 3.63
CA GLN A 134 10.53 -2.77 4.16
C GLN A 134 10.21 -1.31 4.36
N MET A 135 10.46 -0.80 5.56
CA MET A 135 10.23 0.60 5.89
C MET A 135 11.26 1.47 5.18
N MET A 136 10.79 2.57 4.60
CA MET A 136 11.64 3.51 3.90
C MET A 136 11.84 4.76 4.75
N ASP A 137 13.03 5.34 4.66
CA ASP A 137 13.34 6.58 5.35
C ASP A 137 12.89 7.76 4.52
N ARG A 138 12.41 8.80 5.20
CA ARG A 138 12.15 10.06 4.49
C ARG A 138 13.48 10.73 4.24
N MET A 139 13.85 10.84 2.98
CA MET A 139 15.12 11.42 2.60
C MET A 139 15.04 12.93 2.43
N PHE A 140 13.90 13.43 2.02
CA PHE A 140 13.71 14.84 1.71
C PHE A 140 12.35 15.29 2.20
N TYR A 141 12.29 16.47 2.77
CA TYR A 141 11.05 17.11 3.18
C TYR A 141 11.14 18.58 2.77
N LEU A 142 10.14 19.06 2.06
CA LEU A 142 10.17 20.40 1.51
C LEU A 142 10.18 21.48 2.59
N TYR A 143 9.49 21.21 3.68
CA TYR A 143 9.36 22.20 4.73
C TYR A 143 10.26 21.86 5.90
N GLU A 144 10.79 22.86 6.53
CA GLU A 144 11.56 22.69 7.72
C GLU A 144 10.68 22.22 8.84
N LYS A 145 11.17 21.37 9.71
CA LYS A 145 10.28 20.89 10.72
C LYS A 145 10.53 21.39 12.07
#